data_5319aedfc96328dbaec583b4bb443afd
#
_entry.id   5319aedfc96328dbaec583b4bb443afd
#
_cell.length_a   1.000
_cell.length_b   1.000
_cell.length_c   1.000
_cell.angle_alpha   90.00
_cell.angle_beta   90.00
_cell.angle_gamma   90.00
#
_symmetry.space_group_name_H-M   'P 1'
#
loop_
_entity.id
_entity.type
_entity.pdbx_description
1 polymer ?
#
loop_
_entity_poly.entity_id
_entity_poly.type
_entity_poly.pdbx_seq_one_letter_code
_entity_poly.pdbx_strand_id
1 'polypeptide(L)'
;MTAANALRSQKARRRIVAYVESYDDVLFWRTVLGQFEDSSRYFEIMLPTKERTGKKVIGRGKRSAIESILSNTGRDMIACVDADYDYLMQGATEASRTLLHTPYVFHTFAYSIENLQCYAAGLHNVCVMVTLNDHRVFDFEMFMRVYSVTVWPLFCWSVALYRADRFDAMTITDMDKVISIAKPSLYNIDNILERVGHKVKNRISLLRKSHPDIAATIPRVESSLVELGVTPETTYLYLHGHHLFEKVVVPVVDCVCSYLVREREEEIHRQAVHRVQMNNELSCYA
;
A
#
# COMPACT_ATOMS: atom_id res chain seq x y z
N MET A 1 16.60 36.88 -10.85
CA MET A 1 16.07 37.08 -9.48
C MET A 1 17.15 36.67 -8.51
N THR A 2 17.48 37.51 -7.52
CA THR A 2 18.46 37.17 -6.48
C THR A 2 17.83 36.20 -5.48
N ALA A 3 18.66 35.35 -4.83
CA ALA A 3 18.21 34.39 -3.78
C ALA A 3 17.37 35.06 -2.69
N ALA A 4 17.68 36.34 -2.35
CA ALA A 4 16.91 37.12 -1.38
C ALA A 4 15.46 37.41 -1.83
N ASN A 5 15.21 37.57 -3.13
CA ASN A 5 13.86 37.78 -3.66
C ASN A 5 13.05 36.46 -3.69
N ALA A 6 13.72 35.30 -3.90
CA ALA A 6 13.10 34.01 -3.80
C ALA A 6 12.67 33.71 -2.34
N LEU A 7 13.51 34.05 -1.36
CA LEU A 7 13.19 33.93 0.07
C LEU A 7 12.06 34.87 0.53
N ARG A 8 12.00 36.09 0.00
CA ARG A 8 10.89 37.01 0.27
C ARG A 8 9.58 36.52 -0.36
N SER A 9 9.63 35.96 -1.55
CA SER A 9 8.46 35.35 -2.22
C SER A 9 7.91 34.16 -1.45
N GLN A 10 8.77 33.30 -0.88
CA GLN A 10 8.33 32.18 -0.02
C GLN A 10 7.68 32.64 1.28
N LYS A 11 8.17 33.73 1.91
CA LYS A 11 7.56 34.30 3.12
C LYS A 11 6.18 34.95 2.87
N ALA A 12 5.88 35.34 1.64
CA ALA A 12 4.58 35.92 1.28
C ALA A 12 3.49 34.87 1.01
N ARG A 13 3.88 33.61 0.75
CA ARG A 13 2.92 32.51 0.54
C ARG A 13 2.35 32.02 1.87
N ARG A 14 1.08 31.67 1.84
CA ARG A 14 0.42 31.06 2.99
C ARG A 14 1.03 29.69 3.26
N ARG A 15 1.50 29.49 4.49
CA ARG A 15 1.98 28.21 4.98
C ARG A 15 0.79 27.38 5.46
N ILE A 16 0.68 26.14 4.99
CA ILE A 16 -0.26 25.13 5.49
C ILE A 16 0.57 24.00 6.08
N VAL A 17 0.41 23.73 7.36
CA VAL A 17 1.07 22.61 8.03
C VAL A 17 0.26 21.34 7.81
N ALA A 18 0.88 20.30 7.27
CA ALA A 18 0.28 18.98 7.10
C ALA A 18 0.95 17.99 8.07
N TYR A 19 0.20 17.54 9.06
CA TYR A 19 0.67 16.51 9.98
C TYR A 19 0.43 15.13 9.41
N VAL A 20 1.45 14.28 9.50
CA VAL A 20 1.44 12.88 9.03
C VAL A 20 1.78 11.92 10.17
N GLU A 21 1.46 10.63 10.02
CA GLU A 21 1.57 9.65 11.10
C GLU A 21 3.02 9.18 11.35
N SER A 22 3.82 9.07 10.28
CA SER A 22 5.16 8.50 10.32
C SER A 22 6.15 9.20 9.40
N TYR A 23 7.43 8.85 9.54
CA TYR A 23 8.49 9.34 8.63
C TYR A 23 8.28 8.87 7.20
N ASP A 24 7.75 7.67 7.01
CA ASP A 24 7.51 7.09 5.68
C ASP A 24 6.42 7.86 4.92
N ASP A 25 5.45 8.43 5.65
CA ASP A 25 4.37 9.23 5.09
C ASP A 25 4.85 10.59 4.56
N VAL A 26 5.96 11.12 5.09
CA VAL A 26 6.45 12.47 4.75
C VAL A 26 6.69 12.61 3.26
N LEU A 27 7.40 11.67 2.64
CA LEU A 27 7.71 11.73 1.21
C LEU A 27 6.47 11.53 0.35
N PHE A 28 5.62 10.61 0.74
CA PHE A 28 4.35 10.35 0.04
C PHE A 28 3.46 11.60 0.02
N TRP A 29 3.14 12.15 1.18
CA TRP A 29 2.29 13.34 1.27
C TRP A 29 2.95 14.59 0.71
N ARG A 30 4.30 14.70 0.78
CA ARG A 30 5.03 15.77 0.11
C ARG A 30 4.81 15.72 -1.41
N THR A 31 4.85 14.53 -2.00
CA THR A 31 4.62 14.33 -3.43
C THR A 31 3.17 14.66 -3.81
N VAL A 32 2.21 14.19 -3.03
CA VAL A 32 0.78 14.45 -3.26
C VAL A 32 0.46 15.93 -3.11
N LEU A 33 0.78 16.54 -1.97
CA LEU A 33 0.42 17.92 -1.66
C LEU A 33 1.22 18.95 -2.47
N GLY A 34 2.44 18.59 -2.89
CA GLY A 34 3.27 19.45 -3.73
C GLY A 34 2.62 19.85 -5.04
N GLN A 35 1.73 19.01 -5.58
CA GLN A 35 0.97 19.28 -6.80
C GLN A 35 -0.06 20.42 -6.63
N PHE A 36 -0.42 20.74 -5.40
CA PHE A 36 -1.40 21.77 -5.05
C PHE A 36 -0.74 23.06 -4.53
N GLU A 37 0.60 23.15 -4.57
CA GLU A 37 1.32 24.38 -4.25
C GLU A 37 1.28 25.36 -5.42
N ASP A 38 1.19 26.65 -5.09
CA ASP A 38 1.17 27.73 -6.08
C ASP A 38 1.82 29.01 -5.52
N SER A 39 1.64 30.13 -6.19
CA SER A 39 2.13 31.42 -5.73
C SER A 39 1.49 31.93 -4.43
N SER A 40 0.34 31.38 -4.04
CA SER A 40 -0.44 31.80 -2.86
C SER A 40 -0.20 30.93 -1.64
N ARG A 41 0.17 29.66 -1.80
CA ARG A 41 0.29 28.67 -0.70
C ARG A 41 1.40 27.66 -0.93
N TYR A 42 1.87 27.07 0.16
CA TYR A 42 2.76 25.89 0.19
C TYR A 42 2.45 25.02 1.39
N PHE A 43 2.84 23.75 1.32
CA PHE A 43 2.64 22.78 2.39
C PHE A 43 3.96 22.47 3.08
N GLU A 44 3.91 22.43 4.41
CA GLU A 44 5.01 21.97 5.26
C GLU A 44 4.58 20.67 5.95
N ILE A 45 5.23 19.57 5.59
CA ILE A 45 4.91 18.25 6.11
C ILE A 45 5.65 18.03 7.42
N MET A 46 4.93 17.69 8.48
CA MET A 46 5.49 17.55 9.83
C MET A 46 4.94 16.32 10.54
N LEU A 47 5.75 15.78 11.45
CA LEU A 47 5.29 14.83 12.44
C LEU A 47 4.77 15.56 13.67
N PRO A 48 3.71 15.06 14.32
CA PRO A 48 3.25 15.63 15.60
C PRO A 48 4.37 15.57 16.63
N THR A 49 4.66 16.70 17.27
CA THR A 49 5.59 16.76 18.40
C THR A 49 4.93 16.08 19.61
N LYS A 50 5.58 15.06 20.18
CA LYS A 50 5.14 14.49 21.46
C LYS A 50 5.30 15.55 22.52
N GLU A 51 4.20 16.07 23.07
CA GLU A 51 4.28 16.88 24.29
C GLU A 51 4.91 16.03 25.41
N ARG A 52 6.01 16.52 25.95
CA ARG A 52 6.65 15.98 27.14
C ARG A 52 5.87 16.37 28.40
N THR A 53 4.62 16.00 28.48
CA THR A 53 3.92 15.99 29.76
C THR A 53 4.36 14.71 30.49
N GLY A 54 5.00 14.86 31.65
CA GLY A 54 5.68 13.84 32.45
C GLY A 54 4.80 12.69 32.97
N LYS A 55 3.75 12.31 32.32
CA LYS A 55 2.98 11.09 32.55
C LYS A 55 3.27 10.09 31.43
N LYS A 56 3.77 8.92 31.83
CA LYS A 56 3.95 7.74 30.99
C LYS A 56 2.75 7.59 30.07
N VAL A 57 2.89 7.93 28.79
CA VAL A 57 1.86 7.67 27.79
C VAL A 57 1.84 6.16 27.58
N ILE A 58 0.96 5.50 28.29
CA ILE A 58 0.56 4.11 28.07
C ILE A 58 -0.44 4.18 26.91
N GLY A 59 -0.01 3.93 25.71
CA GLY A 59 -0.93 3.86 24.57
C GLY A 59 -0.24 4.15 23.26
N ARG A 60 0.20 3.12 22.70
CA ARG A 60 0.12 2.72 21.29
C ARG A 60 -0.03 3.85 20.27
N GLY A 61 1.07 4.09 19.57
CA GLY A 61 0.96 4.32 18.13
C GLY A 61 0.77 5.76 17.73
N LYS A 62 1.24 5.95 16.58
CA LYS A 62 1.24 7.11 15.70
C LYS A 62 -0.14 7.81 15.67
N ARG A 63 -1.23 7.03 15.63
CA ARG A 63 -2.62 7.50 15.57
C ARG A 63 -3.02 8.36 16.78
N SER A 64 -2.63 8.01 17.99
CA SER A 64 -2.96 8.82 19.17
C SER A 64 -2.33 10.21 19.18
N ALA A 65 -1.19 10.38 18.51
CA ALA A 65 -0.56 11.69 18.35
C ALA A 65 -1.36 12.56 17.36
N ILE A 66 -1.90 11.97 16.29
CA ILE A 66 -2.76 12.68 15.35
C ILE A 66 -4.13 12.99 15.96
N GLU A 67 -4.73 12.06 16.68
CA GLU A 67 -6.00 12.29 17.39
C GLU A 67 -5.94 13.53 18.30
N SER A 68 -4.78 13.79 18.92
CA SER A 68 -4.59 14.98 19.75
C SER A 68 -4.62 16.30 18.98
N ILE A 69 -4.36 16.27 17.68
CA ILE A 69 -4.35 17.47 16.82
C ILE A 69 -5.60 17.62 15.96
N LEU A 70 -6.45 16.59 15.86
CA LEU A 70 -7.67 16.64 15.03
C LEU A 70 -8.60 17.79 15.41
N SER A 71 -8.71 18.11 16.70
CA SER A 71 -9.50 19.25 17.21
C SER A 71 -8.94 20.61 16.79
N ASN A 72 -7.68 20.67 16.36
CA ASN A 72 -6.99 21.90 15.96
C ASN A 72 -6.83 22.03 14.44
N THR A 73 -7.32 21.06 13.67
CA THR A 73 -7.29 21.14 12.20
C THR A 73 -8.11 22.32 11.68
N GLY A 74 -7.63 22.92 10.61
CA GLY A 74 -8.25 24.10 10.02
C GLY A 74 -7.54 24.52 8.74
N ARG A 75 -7.88 25.72 8.27
CA ARG A 75 -7.36 26.24 7.00
C ARG A 75 -5.83 26.29 6.89
N ASP A 76 -5.12 26.42 7.99
CA ASP A 76 -3.64 26.51 8.04
C ASP A 76 -2.99 25.26 8.64
N MET A 77 -3.79 24.28 9.06
CA MET A 77 -3.34 23.02 9.67
C MET A 77 -4.23 21.87 9.21
N ILE A 78 -3.69 20.93 8.48
CA ILE A 78 -4.37 19.72 8.02
C ILE A 78 -3.75 18.48 8.63
N ALA A 79 -4.51 17.40 8.71
CA ALA A 79 -4.02 16.07 9.06
C ALA A 79 -4.10 15.15 7.82
N CYS A 80 -3.05 14.36 7.61
CA CYS A 80 -2.95 13.40 6.53
C CYS A 80 -2.68 12.03 7.15
N VAL A 81 -3.62 11.10 6.99
CA VAL A 81 -3.67 9.84 7.73
C VAL A 81 -3.89 8.65 6.81
N ASP A 82 -3.56 7.47 7.28
CA ASP A 82 -4.00 6.24 6.65
C ASP A 82 -5.49 6.03 6.89
N ALA A 83 -6.18 5.47 5.90
CA ALA A 83 -7.61 5.20 6.00
C ALA A 83 -7.92 3.97 6.86
N ASP A 84 -7.00 3.03 6.93
CA ASP A 84 -7.22 1.72 7.54
C ASP A 84 -8.55 1.10 7.06
N TYR A 85 -9.31 0.47 7.95
CA TYR A 85 -10.69 0.05 7.67
C TYR A 85 -11.73 1.16 7.91
N ASP A 86 -11.33 2.32 8.46
CA ASP A 86 -12.28 3.37 8.83
C ASP A 86 -13.01 3.94 7.62
N TYR A 87 -12.32 4.04 6.46
CA TYR A 87 -12.99 4.40 5.21
C TYR A 87 -14.10 3.41 4.85
N LEU A 88 -13.88 2.11 5.02
CA LEU A 88 -14.84 1.06 4.67
C LEU A 88 -16.00 0.95 5.67
N MET A 89 -15.84 1.50 6.87
CA MET A 89 -16.90 1.50 7.90
C MET A 89 -18.01 2.51 7.61
N GLN A 90 -17.76 3.51 6.78
CA GLN A 90 -18.77 4.50 6.34
C GLN A 90 -19.60 5.08 7.50
N GLY A 91 -18.90 5.47 8.57
CA GLY A 91 -19.52 6.09 9.75
C GLY A 91 -20.07 5.10 10.80
N ALA A 92 -19.91 3.79 10.62
CA ALA A 92 -20.35 2.80 11.60
C ALA A 92 -19.58 2.91 12.93
N THR A 93 -18.32 3.33 12.91
CA THR A 93 -17.48 3.55 14.11
C THR A 93 -17.27 5.05 14.35
N GLU A 94 -16.87 5.43 15.57
CA GLU A 94 -16.51 6.82 15.88
C GLU A 94 -15.27 7.26 15.08
N ALA A 95 -14.25 6.39 14.97
CA ALA A 95 -13.06 6.65 14.18
C ALA A 95 -13.39 6.91 12.70
N SER A 96 -14.27 6.09 12.12
CA SER A 96 -14.76 6.29 10.75
C SER A 96 -15.51 7.62 10.58
N ARG A 97 -16.36 7.98 11.53
CA ARG A 97 -17.05 9.27 11.49
C ARG A 97 -16.08 10.45 11.55
N THR A 98 -15.07 10.35 12.42
CA THR A 98 -14.02 11.38 12.53
C THR A 98 -13.25 11.50 11.22
N LEU A 99 -12.82 10.38 10.63
CA LEU A 99 -12.09 10.36 9.37
C LEU A 99 -12.88 11.01 8.22
N LEU A 100 -14.17 10.66 8.09
CA LEU A 100 -14.99 11.05 6.94
C LEU A 100 -15.62 12.44 7.06
N HIS A 101 -15.85 12.93 8.28
CA HIS A 101 -16.62 14.16 8.49
C HIS A 101 -15.82 15.30 9.10
N THR A 102 -14.57 15.07 9.54
CA THR A 102 -13.74 16.16 10.06
C THR A 102 -13.14 16.94 8.87
N PRO A 103 -13.48 18.22 8.69
CA PRO A 103 -12.86 19.05 7.68
C PRO A 103 -11.33 19.10 7.89
N TYR A 104 -10.58 19.19 6.81
CA TYR A 104 -9.12 19.27 6.86
C TYR A 104 -8.40 17.99 7.33
N VAL A 105 -9.09 16.87 7.39
CA VAL A 105 -8.50 15.53 7.49
C VAL A 105 -8.52 14.88 6.10
N PHE A 106 -7.36 14.51 5.62
CA PHE A 106 -7.17 13.85 4.33
C PHE A 106 -6.67 12.43 4.58
N HIS A 107 -7.17 11.47 3.83
CA HIS A 107 -6.79 10.07 4.01
C HIS A 107 -6.44 9.40 2.69
N THR A 108 -5.80 8.26 2.76
CA THR A 108 -5.27 7.53 1.59
C THR A 108 -6.35 6.94 0.69
N PHE A 109 -7.60 6.81 1.12
CA PHE A 109 -8.68 5.99 0.53
C PHE A 109 -8.32 4.49 0.48
N ALA A 110 -7.14 4.11 0.02
CA ALA A 110 -6.56 2.79 0.24
C ALA A 110 -6.33 2.56 1.74
N TYR A 111 -6.06 1.31 2.14
CA TYR A 111 -5.82 1.00 3.56
C TYR A 111 -4.72 1.89 4.16
N SER A 112 -3.57 1.96 3.47
CA SER A 112 -2.43 2.79 3.87
C SER A 112 -1.59 3.20 2.67
N ILE A 113 -0.52 3.97 2.88
CA ILE A 113 0.41 4.37 1.81
C ILE A 113 1.09 3.17 1.17
N GLU A 114 1.39 2.09 1.91
CA GLU A 114 2.02 0.89 1.37
C GLU A 114 1.18 0.25 0.27
N ASN A 115 -0.16 0.29 0.38
CA ASN A 115 -1.03 -0.21 -0.68
C ASN A 115 -0.88 0.58 -1.97
N LEU A 116 -0.67 1.90 -1.88
CA LEU A 116 -0.42 2.76 -3.03
C LEU A 116 0.99 2.56 -3.61
N GLN A 117 1.99 2.29 -2.76
CA GLN A 117 3.33 1.87 -3.19
C GLN A 117 3.31 0.51 -3.91
N CYS A 118 2.37 -0.37 -3.55
CA CYS A 118 2.11 -1.65 -4.20
C CYS A 118 1.23 -1.54 -5.45
N TYR A 119 1.01 -0.34 -6.00
CA TYR A 119 0.15 -0.17 -7.17
C TYR A 119 0.69 -0.94 -8.38
N ALA A 120 -0.10 -1.88 -8.86
CA ALA A 120 0.32 -2.93 -9.77
C ALA A 120 1.03 -2.42 -11.04
N ALA A 121 0.51 -1.36 -11.66
CA ALA A 121 1.09 -0.79 -12.88
C ALA A 121 2.49 -0.17 -12.68
N GLY A 122 2.87 0.16 -11.44
CA GLY A 122 4.17 0.71 -11.09
C GLY A 122 5.26 -0.32 -10.82
N LEU A 123 4.90 -1.57 -10.52
CA LEU A 123 5.85 -2.57 -9.99
C LEU A 123 6.91 -2.99 -11.01
N HIS A 124 6.56 -3.08 -12.30
CA HIS A 124 7.57 -3.34 -13.34
C HIS A 124 8.65 -2.26 -13.38
N ASN A 125 8.28 -0.99 -13.27
CA ASN A 125 9.25 0.11 -13.24
C ASN A 125 10.22 0.01 -12.05
N VAL A 126 9.75 -0.47 -10.90
CA VAL A 126 10.63 -0.76 -9.74
C VAL A 126 11.68 -1.80 -10.12
N CYS A 127 11.28 -2.89 -10.78
CA CYS A 127 12.23 -3.91 -11.26
C CYS A 127 13.24 -3.32 -12.24
N VAL A 128 12.79 -2.50 -13.20
CA VAL A 128 13.68 -1.82 -14.17
C VAL A 128 14.69 -0.92 -13.45
N MET A 129 14.25 -0.12 -12.49
CA MET A 129 15.14 0.77 -11.73
C MET A 129 16.21 0.00 -10.93
N VAL A 130 15.86 -1.15 -10.37
CA VAL A 130 16.76 -1.97 -9.56
C VAL A 130 17.75 -2.78 -10.44
N THR A 131 17.26 -3.35 -11.54
CA THR A 131 18.03 -4.34 -12.33
C THR A 131 18.66 -3.74 -13.59
N LEU A 132 18.22 -2.55 -14.01
CA LEU A 132 18.58 -1.93 -15.30
C LEU A 132 18.27 -2.85 -16.50
N ASN A 133 17.21 -3.65 -16.38
CA ASN A 133 16.72 -4.55 -17.43
C ASN A 133 15.19 -4.34 -17.57
N ASP A 134 14.72 -3.97 -18.78
CA ASP A 134 13.31 -3.68 -19.08
C ASP A 134 12.59 -4.88 -19.72
N HIS A 135 13.15 -6.08 -19.60
CA HIS A 135 12.48 -7.27 -20.12
C HIS A 135 11.24 -7.61 -19.29
N ARG A 136 10.09 -7.72 -19.93
CA ARG A 136 8.81 -8.01 -19.28
C ARG A 136 8.61 -9.53 -19.14
N VAL A 137 9.14 -10.08 -18.06
CA VAL A 137 9.05 -11.53 -17.75
C VAL A 137 7.89 -11.86 -16.82
N PHE A 138 7.21 -10.86 -16.27
CA PHE A 138 6.13 -11.04 -15.32
C PHE A 138 5.06 -9.95 -15.46
N ASP A 139 3.79 -10.35 -15.42
CA ASP A 139 2.63 -9.45 -15.46
C ASP A 139 2.13 -9.17 -14.04
N PHE A 140 2.63 -8.08 -13.45
CA PHE A 140 2.23 -7.65 -12.11
C PHE A 140 0.75 -7.25 -12.02
N GLU A 141 0.20 -6.66 -13.09
CA GLU A 141 -1.21 -6.24 -13.10
C GLU A 141 -2.13 -7.45 -13.07
N MET A 142 -1.84 -8.46 -13.90
CA MET A 142 -2.58 -9.72 -13.89
C MET A 142 -2.43 -10.44 -12.54
N PHE A 143 -1.22 -10.52 -11.99
CA PHE A 143 -0.96 -11.14 -10.70
C PHE A 143 -1.78 -10.48 -9.58
N MET A 144 -1.69 -9.16 -9.43
CA MET A 144 -2.38 -8.42 -8.38
C MET A 144 -3.90 -8.50 -8.53
N ARG A 145 -4.40 -8.52 -9.77
CA ARG A 145 -5.82 -8.72 -10.06
C ARG A 145 -6.30 -10.11 -9.63
N VAL A 146 -5.59 -11.16 -10.03
CA VAL A 146 -5.98 -12.55 -9.68
C VAL A 146 -5.86 -12.78 -8.18
N TYR A 147 -4.80 -12.28 -7.55
CA TYR A 147 -4.64 -12.29 -6.10
C TYR A 147 -5.82 -11.61 -5.41
N SER A 148 -6.19 -10.40 -5.84
CA SER A 148 -7.30 -9.62 -5.29
C SER A 148 -8.63 -10.37 -5.39
N VAL A 149 -8.96 -10.89 -6.56
CA VAL A 149 -10.18 -11.69 -6.77
C VAL A 149 -10.19 -12.93 -5.88
N THR A 150 -9.03 -13.56 -5.69
CA THR A 150 -8.90 -14.75 -4.85
C THR A 150 -9.19 -14.46 -3.37
N VAL A 151 -8.75 -13.30 -2.86
CA VAL A 151 -8.92 -12.92 -1.45
C VAL A 151 -10.20 -12.15 -1.17
N TRP A 152 -10.85 -11.59 -2.19
CA TRP A 152 -12.08 -10.82 -2.09
C TRP A 152 -13.16 -11.43 -1.19
N PRO A 153 -13.53 -12.72 -1.33
CA PRO A 153 -14.58 -13.28 -0.50
C PRO A 153 -14.25 -13.24 0.99
N LEU A 154 -12.98 -13.46 1.37
CA LEU A 154 -12.54 -13.39 2.76
C LEU A 154 -12.47 -11.94 3.25
N PHE A 155 -12.07 -11.02 2.38
CA PHE A 155 -12.08 -9.59 2.67
C PHE A 155 -13.50 -9.09 2.99
N CYS A 156 -14.51 -9.50 2.23
CA CYS A 156 -15.91 -9.18 2.53
C CYS A 156 -16.34 -9.69 3.91
N TRP A 157 -15.89 -10.89 4.30
CA TRP A 157 -16.11 -11.42 5.65
C TRP A 157 -15.43 -10.57 6.72
N SER A 158 -14.18 -10.13 6.48
CA SER A 158 -13.46 -9.25 7.40
C SER A 158 -14.24 -7.95 7.62
N VAL A 159 -14.64 -7.29 6.55
CA VAL A 159 -15.42 -6.04 6.63
C VAL A 159 -16.78 -6.26 7.33
N ALA A 160 -17.47 -7.37 7.04
CA ALA A 160 -18.74 -7.71 7.69
C ALA A 160 -18.60 -7.88 9.21
N LEU A 161 -17.54 -8.59 9.63
CA LEU A 161 -17.25 -8.80 11.06
C LEU A 161 -16.87 -7.47 11.74
N TYR A 162 -16.07 -6.63 11.11
CA TYR A 162 -15.75 -5.30 11.62
C TYR A 162 -16.99 -4.41 11.78
N ARG A 163 -17.88 -4.39 10.77
CA ARG A 163 -19.15 -3.62 10.84
C ARG A 163 -20.10 -4.13 11.93
N ALA A 164 -19.98 -5.41 12.30
CA ALA A 164 -20.77 -6.04 13.36
C ALA A 164 -20.10 -5.98 14.73
N ASP A 165 -18.94 -5.28 14.87
CA ASP A 165 -18.13 -5.24 16.10
C ASP A 165 -17.71 -6.63 16.60
N ARG A 166 -17.40 -7.54 15.66
CA ARG A 166 -16.96 -8.94 15.91
C ARG A 166 -15.58 -9.21 15.29
N PHE A 167 -14.70 -8.25 15.35
CA PHE A 167 -13.35 -8.36 14.79
C PHE A 167 -12.46 -9.40 15.46
N ASP A 168 -12.82 -9.88 16.66
CA ASP A 168 -12.20 -10.98 17.39
C ASP A 168 -12.44 -12.36 16.71
N ALA A 169 -13.51 -12.51 15.94
CA ALA A 169 -13.81 -13.74 15.21
C ALA A 169 -12.82 -14.00 14.05
N MET A 170 -12.27 -12.93 13.50
CA MET A 170 -11.17 -12.96 12.52
C MET A 170 -10.38 -11.65 12.63
N THR A 171 -9.29 -11.70 13.35
CA THR A 171 -8.38 -10.55 13.47
C THR A 171 -7.66 -10.26 12.15
N ILE A 172 -7.09 -9.05 12.01
CA ILE A 172 -6.24 -8.70 10.87
C ILE A 172 -5.11 -9.73 10.72
N THR A 173 -4.46 -10.11 11.83
CA THR A 173 -3.39 -11.14 11.83
C THR A 173 -3.87 -12.51 11.35
N ASP A 174 -5.12 -12.89 11.64
CA ASP A 174 -5.67 -14.17 11.15
C ASP A 174 -5.92 -14.10 9.64
N MET A 175 -6.41 -12.99 9.14
CA MET A 175 -6.56 -12.75 7.70
C MET A 175 -5.19 -12.79 7.02
N ASP A 176 -4.21 -12.07 7.55
CA ASP A 176 -2.83 -12.00 7.03
C ASP A 176 -2.21 -13.40 6.85
N LYS A 177 -2.38 -14.30 7.83
CA LYS A 177 -1.90 -15.70 7.73
C LYS A 177 -2.54 -16.48 6.58
N VAL A 178 -3.81 -16.21 6.27
CA VAL A 178 -4.53 -16.88 5.18
C VAL A 178 -4.04 -16.39 3.83
N ILE A 179 -3.89 -15.06 3.67
CA ILE A 179 -3.61 -14.42 2.38
C ILE A 179 -2.12 -14.35 2.03
N SER A 180 -1.22 -14.71 2.97
CA SER A 180 0.23 -14.74 2.74
C SER A 180 0.61 -15.69 1.62
N ILE A 181 1.59 -15.27 0.81
CA ILE A 181 2.28 -16.13 -0.15
C ILE A 181 3.62 -16.58 0.41
N ALA A 182 4.14 -17.70 -0.08
CA ALA A 182 5.42 -18.25 0.39
C ALA A 182 6.28 -18.68 -0.79
N LYS A 183 7.53 -18.22 -0.80
CA LYS A 183 8.59 -18.62 -1.75
C LYS A 183 8.10 -18.57 -3.20
N PRO A 184 7.71 -17.39 -3.74
CA PRO A 184 7.30 -17.27 -5.13
C PRO A 184 8.47 -17.58 -6.08
N SER A 185 8.12 -18.14 -7.22
CA SER A 185 9.01 -18.23 -8.39
C SER A 185 8.15 -17.97 -9.63
N LEU A 186 8.77 -17.58 -10.74
CA LEU A 186 8.03 -17.31 -12.00
C LEU A 186 7.27 -18.54 -12.50
N TYR A 187 7.66 -19.74 -12.07
CA TYR A 187 7.09 -21.02 -12.52
C TYR A 187 6.02 -21.58 -11.55
N ASN A 188 5.85 -21.03 -10.35
CA ASN A 188 4.93 -21.59 -9.36
C ASN A 188 3.86 -20.63 -8.88
N ILE A 189 3.77 -19.42 -9.46
CA ILE A 189 2.90 -18.37 -8.98
C ILE A 189 1.42 -18.78 -9.01
N ASP A 190 0.99 -19.47 -10.06
CA ASP A 190 -0.38 -19.96 -10.19
C ASP A 190 -0.73 -20.96 -9.08
N ASN A 191 0.15 -21.91 -8.81
CA ASN A 191 0.00 -22.88 -7.73
C ASN A 191 -0.05 -22.20 -6.33
N ILE A 192 0.66 -21.06 -6.18
CA ILE A 192 0.62 -20.27 -4.95
C ILE A 192 -0.75 -19.61 -4.80
N LEU A 193 -1.27 -19.00 -5.87
CA LEU A 193 -2.59 -18.37 -5.87
C LEU A 193 -3.72 -19.41 -5.63
N GLU A 194 -3.63 -20.59 -6.22
CA GLU A 194 -4.55 -21.68 -5.93
C GLU A 194 -4.53 -22.09 -4.44
N ARG A 195 -3.34 -22.22 -3.85
CA ARG A 195 -3.19 -22.51 -2.40
C ARG A 195 -3.80 -21.43 -1.53
N VAL A 196 -3.62 -20.15 -1.88
CA VAL A 196 -4.29 -19.04 -1.18
C VAL A 196 -5.81 -19.21 -1.29
N GLY A 197 -6.32 -19.50 -2.50
CA GLY A 197 -7.75 -19.75 -2.73
C GLY A 197 -8.31 -20.90 -1.88
N HIS A 198 -7.57 -22.00 -1.73
CA HIS A 198 -7.97 -23.10 -0.83
C HIS A 198 -8.02 -22.67 0.63
N LYS A 199 -7.01 -21.91 1.12
CA LYS A 199 -7.04 -21.39 2.50
C LYS A 199 -8.22 -20.45 2.73
N VAL A 200 -8.50 -19.56 1.76
CA VAL A 200 -9.66 -18.64 1.78
C VAL A 200 -10.97 -19.43 1.89
N LYS A 201 -11.20 -20.41 1.00
CA LYS A 201 -12.40 -21.26 1.02
C LYS A 201 -12.56 -21.99 2.36
N ASN A 202 -11.49 -22.56 2.89
CA ASN A 202 -11.50 -23.26 4.17
C ASN A 202 -11.85 -22.30 5.32
N ARG A 203 -11.25 -21.11 5.38
CA ARG A 203 -11.55 -20.12 6.41
C ARG A 203 -12.99 -19.64 6.34
N ILE A 204 -13.51 -19.36 5.16
CA ILE A 204 -14.92 -18.96 4.94
C ILE A 204 -15.87 -20.08 5.39
N SER A 205 -15.54 -21.35 5.11
CA SER A 205 -16.37 -22.49 5.55
C SER A 205 -16.48 -22.54 7.07
N LEU A 206 -15.41 -22.26 7.80
CA LEU A 206 -15.42 -22.19 9.26
C LEU A 206 -16.24 -20.99 9.76
N LEU A 207 -16.01 -19.79 9.20
CA LEU A 207 -16.76 -18.59 9.57
C LEU A 207 -18.26 -18.73 9.31
N ARG A 208 -18.65 -19.34 8.19
CA ARG A 208 -20.07 -19.58 7.86
C ARG A 208 -20.76 -20.49 8.87
N LYS A 209 -20.04 -21.47 9.42
CA LYS A 209 -20.57 -22.37 10.46
C LYS A 209 -20.70 -21.69 11.82
N SER A 210 -19.71 -20.87 12.19
CA SER A 210 -19.68 -20.21 13.50
C SER A 210 -20.49 -18.91 13.54
N HIS A 211 -20.68 -18.24 12.40
CA HIS A 211 -21.37 -16.95 12.31
C HIS A 211 -22.39 -16.94 11.15
N PRO A 212 -23.46 -17.74 11.21
CA PRO A 212 -24.47 -17.81 10.14
C PRO A 212 -25.25 -16.51 9.96
N ASP A 213 -25.37 -15.69 11.00
CA ASP A 213 -25.96 -14.37 10.97
C ASP A 213 -25.13 -13.40 10.13
N ILE A 214 -23.80 -13.41 10.26
CA ILE A 214 -22.89 -12.63 9.42
C ILE A 214 -22.92 -13.12 7.98
N ALA A 215 -22.97 -14.45 7.76
CA ALA A 215 -23.07 -15.02 6.42
C ALA A 215 -24.25 -14.44 5.62
N ALA A 216 -25.38 -14.19 6.26
CA ALA A 216 -26.55 -13.60 5.63
C ALA A 216 -26.35 -12.13 5.20
N THR A 217 -25.37 -11.43 5.78
CA THR A 217 -25.08 -10.01 5.45
C THR A 217 -24.10 -9.85 4.30
N ILE A 218 -23.33 -10.89 3.94
CA ILE A 218 -22.23 -10.80 2.95
C ILE A 218 -22.68 -10.20 1.62
N PRO A 219 -23.79 -10.60 0.98
CA PRO A 219 -24.19 -10.01 -0.30
C PRO A 219 -24.42 -8.48 -0.21
N ARG A 220 -24.95 -8.00 0.92
CA ARG A 220 -25.15 -6.57 1.15
C ARG A 220 -23.81 -5.85 1.36
N VAL A 221 -22.86 -6.49 2.05
CA VAL A 221 -21.52 -5.92 2.24
C VAL A 221 -20.79 -5.82 0.91
N GLU A 222 -20.84 -6.86 0.08
CA GLU A 222 -20.25 -6.85 -1.27
C GLU A 222 -20.82 -5.71 -2.11
N SER A 223 -22.16 -5.56 -2.19
CA SER A 223 -22.78 -4.47 -2.94
C SER A 223 -22.33 -3.10 -2.42
N SER A 224 -22.29 -2.90 -1.10
CA SER A 224 -21.89 -1.62 -0.51
C SER A 224 -20.40 -1.31 -0.75
N LEU A 225 -19.52 -2.32 -0.83
CA LEU A 225 -18.11 -2.13 -1.16
C LEU A 225 -17.95 -1.72 -2.62
N VAL A 226 -18.67 -2.38 -3.52
CA VAL A 226 -18.66 -2.02 -4.97
C VAL A 226 -19.18 -0.59 -5.18
N GLU A 227 -20.22 -0.15 -4.47
CA GLU A 227 -20.71 1.23 -4.50
C GLU A 227 -19.65 2.25 -4.03
N LEU A 228 -18.74 1.86 -3.14
CA LEU A 228 -17.59 2.66 -2.72
C LEU A 228 -16.42 2.63 -3.72
N GLY A 229 -16.52 1.88 -4.82
CA GLY A 229 -15.44 1.68 -5.78
C GLY A 229 -14.43 0.58 -5.38
N VAL A 230 -14.74 -0.18 -4.33
CA VAL A 230 -13.92 -1.33 -3.90
C VAL A 230 -14.40 -2.56 -4.65
N THR A 231 -13.61 -3.03 -5.61
CA THR A 231 -13.97 -4.16 -6.47
C THR A 231 -13.12 -5.41 -6.16
N PRO A 232 -13.57 -6.59 -6.59
CA PRO A 232 -12.75 -7.80 -6.47
C PRO A 232 -11.33 -7.62 -7.00
N GLU A 233 -11.15 -6.91 -8.12
CA GLU A 233 -9.88 -6.72 -8.79
C GLU A 233 -8.94 -5.75 -8.06
N THR A 234 -9.50 -4.84 -7.27
CA THR A 234 -8.76 -3.80 -6.53
C THR A 234 -8.66 -4.05 -5.04
N THR A 235 -9.09 -5.22 -4.57
CA THR A 235 -9.10 -5.60 -3.14
C THR A 235 -7.75 -5.40 -2.47
N TYR A 236 -6.64 -5.62 -3.19
CA TYR A 236 -5.29 -5.46 -2.64
C TYR A 236 -5.03 -4.05 -2.08
N LEU A 237 -5.71 -3.02 -2.59
CA LEU A 237 -5.58 -1.65 -2.09
C LEU A 237 -6.17 -1.47 -0.69
N TYR A 238 -6.99 -2.40 -0.21
CA TYR A 238 -7.73 -2.31 1.05
C TYR A 238 -7.34 -3.40 2.06
N LEU A 239 -6.34 -4.21 1.76
CA LEU A 239 -5.74 -5.17 2.68
C LEU A 239 -4.76 -4.47 3.62
N HIS A 240 -4.41 -5.12 4.73
CA HIS A 240 -3.39 -4.62 5.66
C HIS A 240 -2.08 -4.31 4.93
N GLY A 241 -1.72 -3.02 4.83
CA GLY A 241 -0.70 -2.51 3.92
C GLY A 241 0.69 -3.09 4.15
N HIS A 242 1.19 -3.06 5.39
CA HIS A 242 2.49 -3.65 5.73
C HIS A 242 2.57 -5.14 5.36
N HIS A 243 1.47 -5.88 5.60
CA HIS A 243 1.42 -7.29 5.26
C HIS A 243 1.44 -7.52 3.74
N LEU A 244 0.63 -6.78 3.00
CA LEU A 244 0.62 -6.82 1.54
C LEU A 244 2.03 -6.54 0.98
N PHE A 245 2.64 -5.47 1.45
CA PHE A 245 3.98 -5.06 1.02
C PHE A 245 5.01 -6.15 1.29
N GLU A 246 5.19 -6.54 2.58
CA GLU A 246 6.26 -7.45 3.00
C GLU A 246 6.05 -8.91 2.61
N LYS A 247 4.80 -9.41 2.60
CA LYS A 247 4.50 -10.84 2.47
C LYS A 247 3.88 -11.23 1.14
N VAL A 248 3.56 -10.26 0.29
CA VAL A 248 2.99 -10.53 -1.03
C VAL A 248 3.82 -9.86 -2.12
N VAL A 249 3.95 -8.54 -2.09
CA VAL A 249 4.55 -7.78 -3.20
C VAL A 249 6.07 -7.91 -3.22
N VAL A 250 6.76 -7.60 -2.13
CA VAL A 250 8.24 -7.66 -2.07
C VAL A 250 8.77 -9.03 -2.47
N PRO A 251 8.25 -10.18 -1.98
CA PRO A 251 8.74 -11.48 -2.40
C PRO A 251 8.60 -11.75 -3.92
N VAL A 252 7.55 -11.23 -4.56
CA VAL A 252 7.36 -11.38 -6.00
C VAL A 252 8.30 -10.45 -6.78
N VAL A 253 8.44 -9.20 -6.34
CA VAL A 253 9.39 -8.24 -6.93
C VAL A 253 10.82 -8.79 -6.83
N ASP A 254 11.24 -9.30 -5.67
CA ASP A 254 12.57 -9.90 -5.47
C ASP A 254 12.80 -11.10 -6.40
N CYS A 255 11.77 -11.92 -6.58
CA CYS A 255 11.83 -13.06 -7.51
C CYS A 255 12.05 -12.59 -8.95
N VAL A 256 11.29 -11.59 -9.41
CA VAL A 256 11.41 -11.01 -10.75
C VAL A 256 12.77 -10.32 -10.92
N CYS A 257 13.19 -9.50 -9.96
CA CYS A 257 14.49 -8.83 -9.99
C CYS A 257 15.64 -9.83 -10.05
N SER A 258 15.59 -10.91 -9.25
CA SER A 258 16.62 -11.96 -9.26
C SER A 258 16.72 -12.65 -10.62
N TYR A 259 15.60 -12.88 -11.29
CA TYR A 259 15.58 -13.41 -12.65
C TYR A 259 16.22 -12.45 -13.64
N LEU A 260 15.81 -11.17 -13.64
CA LEU A 260 16.30 -10.14 -14.55
C LEU A 260 17.81 -9.84 -14.39
N VAL A 261 18.31 -9.88 -13.16
CA VAL A 261 19.76 -9.75 -12.89
C VAL A 261 20.52 -10.90 -13.51
N ARG A 262 20.08 -12.14 -13.29
CA ARG A 262 20.72 -13.33 -13.86
C ARG A 262 20.69 -13.30 -15.40
N GLU A 263 19.57 -12.96 -16.01
CA GLU A 263 19.45 -12.81 -17.47
C GLU A 263 20.45 -11.81 -18.03
N ARG A 264 20.62 -10.68 -17.36
CA ARG A 264 21.60 -9.66 -17.72
C ARG A 264 23.03 -10.13 -17.59
N GLU A 265 23.38 -10.85 -16.52
CA GLU A 265 24.70 -11.43 -16.32
C GLU A 265 25.04 -12.46 -17.38
N GLU A 266 24.10 -13.32 -17.73
CA GLU A 266 24.26 -14.31 -18.81
C GLU A 266 24.45 -13.64 -20.17
N GLU A 267 23.77 -12.53 -20.45
CA GLU A 267 23.96 -11.77 -21.68
C GLU A 267 25.32 -11.09 -21.76
N ILE A 268 25.76 -10.47 -20.68
CA ILE A 268 27.11 -9.87 -20.58
C ILE A 268 28.18 -10.95 -20.82
N HIS A 269 28.01 -12.11 -20.21
CA HIS A 269 28.94 -13.23 -20.39
C HIS A 269 28.98 -13.70 -21.87
N ARG A 270 27.82 -13.89 -22.50
CA ARG A 270 27.74 -14.27 -23.93
C ARG A 270 28.46 -13.27 -24.83
N GLN A 271 28.24 -11.96 -24.59
CA GLN A 271 28.90 -10.91 -25.36
C GLN A 271 30.41 -10.89 -25.14
N ALA A 272 30.88 -11.12 -23.92
CA ALA A 272 32.34 -11.20 -23.63
C ALA A 272 32.99 -12.38 -24.34
N VAL A 273 32.37 -13.55 -24.30
CA VAL A 273 32.87 -14.77 -25.00
C VAL A 273 32.91 -14.52 -26.51
N HIS A 274 31.85 -13.92 -27.10
CA HIS A 274 31.82 -13.60 -28.53
C HIS A 274 32.95 -12.63 -28.93
N ARG A 275 33.22 -11.59 -28.12
CA ARG A 275 34.34 -10.66 -28.39
C ARG A 275 35.71 -11.36 -28.36
N VAL A 276 35.92 -12.30 -27.43
CA VAL A 276 37.17 -13.08 -27.36
C VAL A 276 37.32 -13.95 -28.62
N GLN A 277 36.25 -14.60 -29.06
CA GLN A 277 36.26 -15.41 -30.29
C GLN A 277 36.59 -14.56 -31.51
N MET A 278 35.94 -13.42 -31.71
CA MET A 278 36.22 -12.49 -32.82
C MET A 278 37.68 -12.00 -32.82
N ASN A 279 38.23 -11.65 -31.65
CA ASN A 279 39.61 -11.22 -31.55
C ASN A 279 40.60 -12.35 -31.89
N ASN A 280 40.29 -13.59 -31.52
CA ASN A 280 41.11 -14.74 -31.88
C ASN A 280 41.12 -15.04 -33.39
N GLU A 281 39.95 -14.93 -34.02
CA GLU A 281 39.83 -15.06 -35.48
C GLU A 281 40.61 -13.98 -36.24
N LEU A 282 40.51 -12.71 -35.81
CA LEU A 282 41.28 -11.61 -36.41
C LEU A 282 42.79 -11.77 -36.24
N SER A 283 43.27 -12.35 -35.14
CA SER A 283 44.66 -12.60 -34.88
C SER A 283 45.24 -13.76 -35.73
N CYS A 284 44.40 -14.64 -36.26
CA CYS A 284 44.81 -15.69 -37.19
C CYS A 284 45.04 -15.18 -38.63
N TYR A 285 44.61 -14.00 -38.96
CA TYR A 285 44.76 -13.37 -40.28
C TYR A 285 45.84 -12.28 -40.33
N ALA A 286 46.53 -12.00 -39.23
CA ALA A 286 47.63 -11.08 -39.10
C ALA A 286 48.98 -11.81 -39.08
#